data_ddf24310e5cbef197565006ea138aebc
#
_entry.id   ddf24310e5cbef197565006ea138aebc
#
_cell.length_a   1.000
_cell.length_b   1.000
_cell.length_c   1.000
_cell.angle_alpha   90.00
_cell.angle_beta   90.00
_cell.angle_gamma   90.00
#
_symmetry.space_group_name_H-M   'P 1'
#
loop_
_entity.id
_entity.type
_entity.pdbx_description
1 polymer ?
#
loop_
_entity_poly.entity_id
_entity_poly.type
_entity_poly.pdbx_seq_one_letter_code
_entity_poly.pdbx_strand_id
1 'polypeptide(L)'
;DCLLSRGLGDVYKRQILNRAVMTLLTNRLSTRNGNRLVKTGRELTEFERSRFGKSKMMRYVAGTNEPVYPIGYTQHKNPLFRKKTWNYYTPEGREGIHNNLRINMAILLSLMRKPPYGYSAEYADNRISLFSAQWGKCAVTGEEFSSTHEIHCHHKLPRYLGGDDSYGNLILVKDSVHKLIHAINADTIAKYLELLQLDKSQLKKVNTLRELASLPLI
;
A
#
# COMPACT_ATOMS: atom_id res chain seq x y z
N ASP A 1 -20.99 -22.72 -21.30
CA ASP A 1 -22.35 -22.67 -20.68
C ASP A 1 -22.34 -22.36 -19.18
N CYS A 2 -21.30 -22.71 -18.46
CA CYS A 2 -21.25 -22.51 -17.01
C CYS A 2 -21.00 -21.04 -16.56
N LEU A 3 -20.46 -20.19 -17.44
CA LEU A 3 -20.12 -18.79 -17.10
C LEU A 3 -21.32 -17.85 -17.24
N LEU A 4 -22.20 -18.09 -18.19
CA LEU A 4 -23.44 -17.32 -18.39
C LEU A 4 -24.46 -17.60 -17.28
N SER A 5 -24.56 -18.84 -16.81
CA SER A 5 -25.47 -19.22 -15.73
C SER A 5 -25.05 -18.63 -14.37
N ARG A 6 -23.75 -18.48 -14.10
CA ARG A 6 -23.25 -17.82 -12.88
C ARG A 6 -23.57 -16.32 -12.85
N GLY A 7 -23.43 -15.63 -13.99
CA GLY A 7 -23.77 -14.21 -14.09
C GLY A 7 -25.26 -13.92 -13.86
N LEU A 8 -26.12 -14.72 -14.46
CA LEU A 8 -27.59 -14.64 -14.29
C LEU A 8 -28.00 -14.99 -12.85
N GLY A 9 -27.42 -16.01 -12.25
CA GLY A 9 -27.66 -16.39 -10.87
C GLY A 9 -27.31 -15.27 -9.88
N ASP A 10 -26.24 -14.55 -10.11
CA ASP A 10 -25.83 -13.42 -9.26
C ASP A 10 -26.75 -12.21 -9.40
N VAL A 11 -27.22 -11.90 -10.61
CA VAL A 11 -28.22 -10.85 -10.85
C VAL A 11 -29.55 -11.18 -10.17
N TYR A 12 -30.00 -12.41 -10.29
CA TYR A 12 -31.23 -12.89 -9.66
C TYR A 12 -31.14 -12.84 -8.13
N LYS A 13 -30.06 -13.34 -7.55
CA LYS A 13 -29.81 -13.27 -6.10
C LYS A 13 -29.82 -11.82 -5.59
N ARG A 14 -29.19 -10.89 -6.32
CA ARG A 14 -29.20 -9.46 -5.96
C ARG A 14 -30.57 -8.85 -6.02
N GLN A 15 -31.41 -9.22 -7.01
CA GLN A 15 -32.78 -8.78 -7.09
C GLN A 15 -33.62 -9.28 -5.92
N ILE A 16 -33.44 -10.56 -5.53
CA ILE A 16 -34.11 -11.13 -4.36
C ILE A 16 -33.67 -10.41 -3.09
N LEU A 17 -32.37 -10.19 -2.89
CA LEU A 17 -31.84 -9.49 -1.73
C LEU A 17 -32.35 -8.04 -1.66
N ASN A 18 -32.34 -7.32 -2.78
CA ASN A 18 -32.90 -5.97 -2.82
C ASN A 18 -34.39 -5.97 -2.44
N ARG A 19 -35.17 -6.90 -2.98
CA ARG A 19 -36.60 -7.01 -2.65
C ARG A 19 -36.81 -7.36 -1.18
N ALA A 20 -36.02 -8.31 -0.64
CA ALA A 20 -36.08 -8.69 0.78
C ALA A 20 -35.76 -7.50 1.69
N VAL A 21 -34.68 -6.76 1.41
CA VAL A 21 -34.33 -5.55 2.16
C VAL A 21 -35.45 -4.50 2.09
N MET A 22 -36.03 -4.27 0.92
CA MET A 22 -37.12 -3.33 0.77
C MET A 22 -38.37 -3.74 1.57
N THR A 23 -38.71 -5.04 1.57
CA THR A 23 -39.87 -5.57 2.31
C THR A 23 -39.63 -5.53 3.82
N LEU A 24 -38.45 -6.00 4.28
CA LEU A 24 -38.14 -6.05 5.71
C LEU A 24 -37.96 -4.66 6.34
N LEU A 25 -37.53 -3.69 5.56
CA LEU A 25 -37.25 -2.35 6.04
C LEU A 25 -38.26 -1.31 5.59
N THR A 26 -39.46 -1.74 5.11
CA THR A 26 -40.50 -0.85 4.58
C THR A 26 -40.83 0.29 5.54
N ASN A 27 -40.95 0.00 6.83
CA ASN A 27 -41.29 1.00 7.85
C ASN A 27 -40.06 1.87 8.27
N ARG A 28 -38.86 1.50 7.87
CA ARG A 28 -37.59 2.21 8.23
C ARG A 28 -36.98 2.96 7.05
N LEU A 29 -37.45 2.71 5.84
CA LEU A 29 -36.93 3.32 4.61
C LEU A 29 -38.00 4.14 3.93
N SER A 30 -37.64 5.29 3.40
CA SER A 30 -38.48 6.13 2.55
C SER A 30 -37.92 6.19 1.12
N THR A 31 -38.81 6.46 0.17
CA THR A 31 -38.47 6.67 -1.25
C THR A 31 -38.03 8.10 -1.54
N ARG A 32 -38.19 9.02 -0.60
CA ARG A 32 -37.89 10.44 -0.74
C ARG A 32 -36.74 10.82 0.21
N ASN A 33 -35.92 11.76 -0.22
CA ASN A 33 -34.99 12.47 0.63
C ASN A 33 -35.74 13.08 1.80
N GLY A 34 -35.63 12.50 2.97
CA GLY A 34 -36.13 13.01 4.23
C GLY A 34 -37.47 13.73 4.21
N ASN A 35 -38.00 14.06 5.35
CA ASN A 35 -39.01 15.10 5.43
C ASN A 35 -38.33 16.46 5.21
N ARG A 36 -38.92 17.38 4.44
CA ARG A 36 -38.42 18.74 4.21
C ARG A 36 -37.98 19.49 5.48
N LEU A 37 -38.41 19.02 6.64
CA LEU A 37 -38.15 19.61 7.94
C LEU A 37 -36.97 19.00 8.72
N VAL A 38 -36.45 17.86 8.30
CA VAL A 38 -35.37 17.16 9.02
C VAL A 38 -34.11 17.21 8.16
N LYS A 39 -33.19 18.15 8.46
CA LYS A 39 -31.88 18.30 7.84
C LYS A 39 -30.84 17.40 8.51
N THR A 40 -31.19 16.18 8.88
CA THR A 40 -30.27 15.21 9.47
C THR A 40 -29.87 14.17 8.43
N GLY A 41 -28.60 13.85 8.38
CA GLY A 41 -28.04 12.88 7.45
C GLY A 41 -27.19 13.52 6.35
N ARG A 42 -26.40 12.68 5.68
CA ARG A 42 -25.45 13.08 4.65
C ARG A 42 -26.14 13.26 3.29
N GLU A 43 -25.89 14.36 2.62
CA GLU A 43 -26.30 14.52 1.23
C GLU A 43 -25.47 13.65 0.28
N LEU A 44 -26.06 13.30 -0.87
CA LEU A 44 -25.36 12.59 -1.94
C LEU A 44 -24.28 13.47 -2.53
N THR A 45 -23.07 12.95 -2.64
CA THR A 45 -22.01 13.58 -3.42
C THR A 45 -22.40 13.65 -4.90
N GLU A 46 -21.75 14.49 -5.69
CA GLU A 46 -21.99 14.61 -7.12
C GLU A 46 -21.80 13.29 -7.85
N PHE A 47 -20.74 12.55 -7.50
CA PHE A 47 -20.48 11.19 -8.01
C PHE A 47 -21.61 10.22 -7.68
N GLU A 48 -22.08 10.19 -6.44
CA GLU A 48 -23.15 9.31 -6.01
C GLU A 48 -24.48 9.69 -6.67
N ARG A 49 -24.74 10.97 -6.83
CA ARG A 49 -25.93 11.49 -7.51
C ARG A 49 -25.95 11.09 -8.99
N SER A 50 -24.85 11.21 -9.68
CA SER A 50 -24.73 10.78 -11.08
C SER A 50 -24.93 9.28 -11.25
N ARG A 51 -24.42 8.48 -10.30
CA ARG A 51 -24.43 7.02 -10.37
C ARG A 51 -25.73 6.40 -9.88
N PHE A 52 -26.28 6.89 -8.78
CA PHE A 52 -27.42 6.29 -8.10
C PHE A 52 -28.70 7.11 -8.18
N GLY A 53 -28.62 8.41 -8.46
CA GLY A 53 -29.76 9.33 -8.39
C GLY A 53 -30.95 8.95 -9.28
N LYS A 54 -30.72 8.26 -10.39
CA LYS A 54 -31.79 7.76 -11.31
C LYS A 54 -32.30 6.37 -10.92
N SER A 55 -31.74 5.74 -9.89
CA SER A 55 -32.16 4.38 -9.49
C SER A 55 -33.50 4.38 -8.76
N LYS A 56 -34.48 3.64 -9.29
CA LYS A 56 -35.76 3.40 -8.62
C LYS A 56 -35.63 2.62 -7.31
N MET A 57 -34.48 2.00 -7.06
CA MET A 57 -34.19 1.19 -5.87
C MET A 57 -33.48 1.99 -4.76
N MET A 58 -33.17 3.24 -5.01
CA MET A 58 -32.60 4.13 -4.00
C MET A 58 -33.59 4.38 -2.87
N ARG A 59 -33.11 4.32 -1.63
CA ARG A 59 -33.92 4.57 -0.43
C ARG A 59 -33.16 5.47 0.53
N TYR A 60 -33.90 5.96 1.51
CA TYR A 60 -33.35 6.79 2.59
C TYR A 60 -33.85 6.27 3.93
N VAL A 61 -33.09 6.45 4.98
CA VAL A 61 -33.59 6.14 6.32
C VAL A 61 -34.76 7.07 6.63
N ALA A 62 -35.88 6.51 7.06
CA ALA A 62 -37.08 7.29 7.30
C ALA A 62 -36.85 8.45 8.29
N GLY A 63 -37.28 9.65 7.91
CA GLY A 63 -37.07 10.85 8.71
C GLY A 63 -35.66 11.49 8.58
N THR A 64 -34.78 10.93 7.75
CA THR A 64 -33.43 11.47 7.52
C THR A 64 -33.11 11.56 6.03
N ASN A 65 -32.02 12.24 5.68
CA ASN A 65 -31.45 12.27 4.32
C ASN A 65 -30.38 11.21 4.11
N GLU A 66 -30.16 10.29 5.08
CA GLU A 66 -29.13 9.27 4.97
C GLU A 66 -29.46 8.26 3.87
N PRO A 67 -28.64 8.16 2.81
CA PRO A 67 -28.92 7.31 1.66
C PRO A 67 -28.64 5.83 1.94
N VAL A 68 -29.52 4.97 1.47
CA VAL A 68 -29.34 3.51 1.45
C VAL A 68 -29.25 3.06 0.01
N TYR A 69 -28.06 2.63 -0.39
CA TYR A 69 -27.77 2.25 -1.75
C TYR A 69 -28.30 0.87 -2.10
N PRO A 70 -28.78 0.67 -3.34
CA PRO A 70 -29.20 -0.65 -3.79
C PRO A 70 -28.05 -1.65 -3.82
N ILE A 71 -28.27 -2.85 -3.31
CA ILE A 71 -27.28 -3.94 -3.30
C ILE A 71 -26.85 -4.30 -4.74
N GLY A 72 -27.75 -4.17 -5.71
CA GLY A 72 -27.44 -4.44 -7.12
C GLY A 72 -26.37 -3.54 -7.75
N TYR A 73 -26.06 -2.39 -7.14
CA TYR A 73 -24.97 -1.52 -7.59
C TYR A 73 -23.62 -1.84 -6.96
N THR A 74 -23.56 -2.78 -6.05
CA THR A 74 -22.30 -3.31 -5.55
C THR A 74 -21.58 -3.96 -6.73
N GLN A 75 -20.50 -3.37 -7.22
CA GLN A 75 -19.73 -3.97 -8.28
C GLN A 75 -19.05 -5.20 -7.73
N HIS A 76 -19.50 -6.35 -8.19
CA HIS A 76 -18.72 -7.58 -8.05
C HIS A 76 -17.56 -7.47 -9.04
N LYS A 77 -16.38 -7.11 -8.56
CA LYS A 77 -15.17 -7.38 -9.32
C LYS A 77 -14.95 -8.88 -9.22
N ASN A 78 -15.03 -9.57 -10.35
CA ASN A 78 -14.52 -10.93 -10.40
C ASN A 78 -13.14 -10.94 -9.77
N PRO A 79 -12.84 -11.82 -8.80
CA PRO A 79 -11.49 -11.98 -8.34
C PRO A 79 -10.62 -12.16 -9.58
N LEU A 80 -9.50 -11.46 -9.64
CA LEU A 80 -8.52 -11.65 -10.71
C LEU A 80 -8.26 -13.15 -10.77
N PHE A 81 -8.71 -13.80 -11.85
CA PHE A 81 -8.49 -15.22 -12.04
C PHE A 81 -7.00 -15.44 -12.10
N ARG A 82 -6.41 -16.00 -11.05
CA ARG A 82 -5.05 -16.48 -11.10
C ARG A 82 -4.99 -17.51 -12.20
N LYS A 83 -4.12 -17.30 -13.16
CA LYS A 83 -3.82 -18.33 -14.16
C LYS A 83 -3.51 -19.61 -13.40
N LYS A 84 -3.97 -20.79 -13.91
CA LYS A 84 -3.68 -22.08 -13.26
C LYS A 84 -2.18 -22.32 -13.03
N THR A 85 -1.33 -21.73 -13.89
CA THR A 85 0.13 -21.73 -13.77
C THR A 85 0.66 -20.92 -12.58
N TRP A 86 -0.15 -19.98 -12.04
CA TRP A 86 0.25 -19.15 -10.92
C TRP A 86 -0.06 -19.86 -9.60
N ASN A 87 0.91 -20.57 -9.10
CA ASN A 87 0.82 -21.31 -7.84
C ASN A 87 2.08 -21.09 -7.00
N TYR A 88 2.00 -21.40 -5.70
CA TYR A 88 3.12 -21.23 -4.78
C TYR A 88 4.13 -22.39 -4.80
N TYR A 89 3.82 -23.46 -5.51
CA TYR A 89 4.59 -24.70 -5.46
C TYR A 89 5.73 -24.73 -6.49
N THR A 90 5.58 -24.02 -7.61
CA THR A 90 6.61 -23.94 -8.65
C THR A 90 7.29 -22.57 -8.65
N PRO A 91 8.59 -22.49 -9.04
CA PRO A 91 9.30 -21.20 -9.17
C PRO A 91 8.59 -20.25 -10.14
N GLU A 92 8.18 -20.73 -11.31
CA GLU A 92 7.49 -19.98 -12.37
C GLU A 92 6.11 -19.50 -11.88
N GLY A 93 5.43 -20.33 -11.09
CA GLY A 93 4.15 -19.98 -10.49
C GLY A 93 4.27 -18.84 -9.48
N ARG A 94 5.30 -18.89 -8.63
CA ARG A 94 5.60 -17.81 -7.68
C ARG A 94 5.97 -16.52 -8.41
N GLU A 95 6.83 -16.60 -9.41
CA GLU A 95 7.19 -15.45 -10.24
C GLU A 95 5.95 -14.81 -10.89
N GLY A 96 5.06 -15.63 -11.49
CA GLY A 96 3.82 -15.14 -12.10
C GLY A 96 2.87 -14.44 -11.10
N ILE A 97 2.80 -14.93 -9.84
CA ILE A 97 2.01 -14.28 -8.79
C ILE A 97 2.57 -12.89 -8.45
N HIS A 98 3.89 -12.75 -8.46
CA HIS A 98 4.59 -11.56 -7.97
C HIS A 98 4.98 -10.56 -9.07
N ASN A 99 4.87 -10.93 -10.35
CA ASN A 99 5.19 -10.04 -11.47
C ASN A 99 4.44 -8.69 -11.45
N ASN A 100 3.26 -8.64 -10.83
CA ASN A 100 2.50 -7.39 -10.66
C ASN A 100 3.02 -6.50 -9.52
N LEU A 101 3.88 -7.00 -8.66
CA LEU A 101 4.40 -6.25 -7.52
C LEU A 101 5.48 -5.24 -7.92
N ARG A 102 5.98 -5.28 -9.16
CA ARG A 102 7.06 -4.40 -9.65
C ARG A 102 8.30 -4.39 -8.74
N ILE A 103 8.54 -5.49 -8.02
CA ILE A 103 9.65 -5.68 -7.09
C ILE A 103 10.47 -6.86 -7.58
N ASN A 104 11.79 -6.77 -7.46
CA ASN A 104 12.68 -7.89 -7.77
C ASN A 104 12.50 -9.01 -6.73
N MET A 105 11.77 -10.06 -7.14
CA MET A 105 11.45 -11.19 -6.26
C MET A 105 12.66 -12.02 -5.88
N ALA A 106 13.68 -12.09 -6.73
CA ALA A 106 14.90 -12.83 -6.41
C ALA A 106 15.62 -12.19 -5.22
N ILE A 107 15.68 -10.86 -5.19
CA ILE A 107 16.25 -10.11 -4.07
C ILE A 107 15.40 -10.28 -2.81
N LEU A 108 14.07 -10.13 -2.91
CA LEU A 108 13.17 -10.31 -1.77
C LEU A 108 13.31 -11.69 -1.14
N LEU A 109 13.25 -12.76 -1.95
CA LEU A 109 13.44 -14.12 -1.48
C LEU A 109 14.82 -14.36 -0.87
N SER A 110 15.86 -13.73 -1.42
CA SER A 110 17.20 -13.80 -0.85
C SER A 110 17.27 -13.12 0.53
N LEU A 111 16.62 -11.96 0.70
CA LEU A 111 16.52 -11.27 1.99
C LEU A 111 15.80 -12.12 3.04
N MET A 112 14.72 -12.81 2.65
CA MET A 112 13.96 -13.72 3.53
C MET A 112 14.77 -14.94 3.96
N ARG A 113 15.59 -15.51 3.05
CA ARG A 113 16.39 -16.71 3.32
C ARG A 113 17.63 -16.45 4.17
N LYS A 114 18.12 -15.23 4.16
CA LYS A 114 19.36 -14.84 4.85
C LYS A 114 19.07 -13.72 5.84
N PRO A 115 18.50 -14.04 7.01
CA PRO A 115 18.36 -13.04 8.06
C PRO A 115 19.76 -12.54 8.47
N PRO A 116 19.88 -11.25 8.79
CA PRO A 116 21.18 -10.69 9.19
C PRO A 116 21.61 -11.27 10.54
N TYR A 117 22.83 -11.76 10.60
CA TYR A 117 23.36 -12.32 11.84
C TYR A 117 23.59 -11.23 12.89
N GLY A 118 23.21 -11.50 14.14
CA GLY A 118 23.44 -10.57 15.27
C GLY A 118 22.39 -9.43 15.39
N TYR A 119 21.33 -9.45 14.58
CA TYR A 119 20.23 -8.50 14.67
C TYR A 119 18.96 -9.15 15.25
N SER A 120 18.03 -8.33 15.75
CA SER A 120 16.74 -8.81 16.28
C SER A 120 15.86 -9.39 15.16
N ALA A 121 14.88 -10.21 15.55
CA ALA A 121 13.86 -10.69 14.62
C ALA A 121 13.05 -9.51 14.03
N GLU A 122 12.76 -8.51 14.86
CA GLU A 122 12.06 -7.29 14.43
C GLU A 122 12.83 -6.55 13.32
N TYR A 123 14.14 -6.38 13.47
CA TYR A 123 14.98 -5.79 12.42
C TYR A 123 14.92 -6.59 11.12
N ALA A 124 15.00 -7.92 11.20
CA ALA A 124 14.96 -8.79 10.03
C ALA A 124 13.63 -8.69 9.29
N ASP A 125 12.51 -8.69 10.02
CA ASP A 125 11.16 -8.58 9.46
C ASP A 125 10.89 -7.18 8.88
N ASN A 126 11.31 -6.14 9.60
CA ASN A 126 11.18 -4.77 9.14
C ASN A 126 12.00 -4.49 7.89
N ARG A 127 13.18 -5.11 7.73
CA ARG A 127 13.98 -5.02 6.51
C ARG A 127 13.23 -5.55 5.28
N ILE A 128 12.52 -6.67 5.42
CA ILE A 128 11.71 -7.27 4.35
C ILE A 128 10.50 -6.37 4.03
N SER A 129 9.83 -5.90 5.06
CA SER A 129 8.68 -5.00 4.94
C SER A 129 9.03 -3.69 4.25
N LEU A 130 10.17 -3.08 4.62
CA LEU A 130 10.72 -1.88 3.99
C LEU A 130 11.09 -2.09 2.53
N PHE A 131 11.68 -3.25 2.18
CA PHE A 131 11.98 -3.56 0.79
C PHE A 131 10.73 -3.53 -0.09
N SER A 132 9.64 -4.10 0.41
CA SER A 132 8.35 -4.07 -0.27
C SER A 132 7.73 -2.66 -0.30
N ALA A 133 7.75 -1.93 0.81
CA ALA A 133 7.21 -0.58 0.91
C ALA A 133 7.96 0.45 0.06
N GLN A 134 9.28 0.30 -0.07
CA GLN A 134 10.13 1.12 -0.92
C GLN A 134 10.20 0.64 -2.39
N TRP A 135 9.39 -0.36 -2.77
CA TRP A 135 9.35 -0.92 -4.13
C TRP A 135 10.71 -1.43 -4.62
N GLY A 136 11.52 -2.00 -3.73
CA GLY A 136 12.87 -2.46 -4.06
C GLY A 136 13.83 -1.35 -4.45
N LYS A 137 13.60 -0.11 -3.98
CA LYS A 137 14.38 1.09 -4.31
C LYS A 137 15.05 1.70 -3.09
N CYS A 138 16.20 2.32 -3.32
CA CYS A 138 16.87 3.15 -2.32
C CYS A 138 16.00 4.37 -1.97
N ALA A 139 15.77 4.62 -0.68
CA ALA A 139 14.93 5.73 -0.23
C ALA A 139 15.48 7.12 -0.57
N VAL A 140 16.78 7.25 -0.73
CA VAL A 140 17.46 8.50 -1.05
C VAL A 140 17.53 8.72 -2.56
N THR A 141 18.15 7.81 -3.31
CA THR A 141 18.37 7.96 -4.75
C THR A 141 17.16 7.58 -5.61
N GLY A 142 16.25 6.74 -5.09
CA GLY A 142 15.14 6.20 -5.86
C GLY A 142 15.54 5.10 -6.86
N GLU A 143 16.80 4.74 -6.93
CA GLU A 143 17.30 3.68 -7.81
C GLU A 143 16.94 2.30 -7.28
N GLU A 144 16.73 1.36 -8.19
CA GLU A 144 16.45 -0.03 -7.83
C GLU A 144 17.71 -0.71 -7.28
N PHE A 145 17.51 -1.61 -6.31
CA PHE A 145 18.58 -2.47 -5.84
C PHE A 145 18.84 -3.59 -6.85
N SER A 146 20.09 -3.78 -7.25
CA SER A 146 20.50 -4.83 -8.17
C SER A 146 20.87 -6.13 -7.45
N SER A 147 21.28 -6.03 -6.19
CA SER A 147 21.69 -7.17 -5.36
C SER A 147 21.40 -6.95 -3.89
N THR A 148 21.37 -8.04 -3.11
CA THR A 148 21.23 -7.97 -1.64
C THR A 148 22.44 -7.32 -0.95
N HIS A 149 23.59 -7.32 -1.58
CA HIS A 149 24.83 -6.71 -1.04
C HIS A 149 24.80 -5.19 -1.08
N GLU A 150 24.02 -4.61 -1.97
CA GLU A 150 23.84 -3.16 -2.06
C GLU A 150 22.86 -2.60 -1.01
N ILE A 151 22.08 -3.48 -0.38
CA ILE A 151 21.00 -3.08 0.53
C ILE A 151 21.54 -2.93 1.93
N HIS A 152 21.51 -1.70 2.43
CA HIS A 152 21.79 -1.39 3.82
C HIS A 152 20.52 -0.92 4.53
N CYS A 153 20.15 -1.61 5.61
CA CYS A 153 19.04 -1.19 6.46
C CYS A 153 19.59 -0.27 7.54
N HIS A 154 19.39 1.02 7.34
CA HIS A 154 19.96 2.09 8.14
C HIS A 154 18.99 2.51 9.25
N HIS A 155 19.51 2.69 10.48
CA HIS A 155 18.77 3.31 11.59
C HIS A 155 18.82 4.83 11.42
N LYS A 156 17.65 5.46 11.25
CA LYS A 156 17.54 6.94 11.17
C LYS A 156 18.09 7.59 12.42
N LEU A 157 17.65 7.14 13.59
CA LEU A 157 18.25 7.42 14.88
C LEU A 157 19.17 6.24 15.22
N PRO A 158 20.49 6.44 15.30
CA PRO A 158 21.43 5.36 15.59
C PRO A 158 21.20 4.71 16.96
N ARG A 159 21.52 3.43 17.08
CA ARG A 159 21.38 2.67 18.33
C ARG A 159 22.13 3.31 19.51
N TYR A 160 23.31 3.86 19.28
CA TYR A 160 24.09 4.53 20.32
C TYR A 160 23.45 5.84 20.82
N LEU A 161 22.48 6.40 20.08
CA LEU A 161 21.64 7.54 20.47
C LEU A 161 20.28 7.10 20.99
N GLY A 162 20.06 5.80 21.23
CA GLY A 162 18.78 5.26 21.72
C GLY A 162 17.81 4.83 20.63
N GLY A 163 18.23 4.73 19.38
CA GLY A 163 17.42 4.22 18.29
C GLY A 163 17.12 2.72 18.44
N ASP A 164 15.91 2.35 18.10
CA ASP A 164 15.37 0.98 18.14
C ASP A 164 15.29 0.36 16.72
N ASP A 165 14.88 -0.91 16.67
CA ASP A 165 14.68 -1.65 15.43
C ASP A 165 13.28 -1.48 14.84
N SER A 166 12.48 -0.54 15.34
CA SER A 166 11.13 -0.30 14.88
C SER A 166 11.08 0.10 13.40
N TYR A 167 9.98 -0.26 12.73
CA TYR A 167 9.76 0.05 11.32
C TYR A 167 9.91 1.56 11.01
N GLY A 168 9.47 2.42 11.93
CA GLY A 168 9.56 3.87 11.79
C GLY A 168 10.99 4.41 11.81
N ASN A 169 11.89 3.75 12.56
CA ASN A 169 13.29 4.14 12.71
C ASN A 169 14.21 3.54 11.63
N LEU A 170 13.75 2.59 10.85
CA LEU A 170 14.54 1.94 9.82
C LEU A 170 14.26 2.51 8.42
N ILE A 171 15.24 2.41 7.52
CA ILE A 171 15.13 2.81 6.12
C ILE A 171 16.15 2.03 5.27
N LEU A 172 15.77 1.62 4.05
CA LEU A 172 16.69 0.95 3.13
C LEU A 172 17.37 1.95 2.21
N VAL A 173 18.68 1.92 2.22
CA VAL A 173 19.53 2.75 1.37
C VAL A 173 20.60 1.90 0.69
N LYS A 174 21.19 2.40 -0.41
CA LYS A 174 22.38 1.77 -1.00
C LYS A 174 23.57 1.89 -0.05
N ASP A 175 24.47 0.92 -0.07
CA ASP A 175 25.68 0.91 0.74
C ASP A 175 26.54 2.19 0.54
N SER A 176 26.63 2.68 -0.68
CA SER A 176 27.32 3.95 -0.99
C SER A 176 26.67 5.16 -0.32
N VAL A 177 25.31 5.20 -0.30
CA VAL A 177 24.57 6.25 0.41
C VAL A 177 24.75 6.12 1.92
N HIS A 178 24.71 4.89 2.46
CA HIS A 178 24.98 4.64 3.87
C HIS A 178 26.35 5.13 4.30
N LYS A 179 27.38 4.86 3.48
CA LYS A 179 28.74 5.35 3.70
C LYS A 179 28.81 6.87 3.68
N LEU A 180 28.09 7.53 2.77
CA LEU A 180 28.01 8.99 2.73
C LEU A 180 27.33 9.57 3.99
N ILE A 181 26.25 8.94 4.46
CA ILE A 181 25.55 9.38 5.68
C ILE A 181 26.50 9.38 6.88
N HIS A 182 27.35 8.36 7.02
CA HIS A 182 28.27 8.23 8.15
C HIS A 182 29.67 8.81 7.92
N ALA A 183 29.96 9.34 6.74
CA ALA A 183 31.26 9.92 6.43
C ALA A 183 31.51 11.20 7.25
N ILE A 184 32.66 11.27 7.90
CA ILE A 184 33.12 12.45 8.66
C ILE A 184 34.31 13.12 7.90
N ASN A 185 35.12 12.31 7.23
CA ASN A 185 36.29 12.81 6.50
C ASN A 185 35.84 13.51 5.20
N ALA A 186 36.37 14.72 4.95
CA ALA A 186 36.04 15.52 3.76
C ALA A 186 36.36 14.78 2.44
N ASP A 187 37.47 14.07 2.35
CA ASP A 187 37.84 13.31 1.14
C ASP A 187 36.83 12.18 0.86
N THR A 188 36.37 11.52 1.91
CA THR A 188 35.36 10.46 1.80
C THR A 188 34.03 11.04 1.36
N ILE A 189 33.62 12.19 1.92
CA ILE A 189 32.38 12.90 1.53
C ILE A 189 32.47 13.30 0.05
N ALA A 190 33.55 13.95 -0.37
CA ALA A 190 33.77 14.38 -1.74
C ALA A 190 33.70 13.19 -2.72
N LYS A 191 34.38 12.08 -2.39
CA LYS A 191 34.36 10.84 -3.18
C LYS A 191 32.93 10.31 -3.40
N TYR A 192 32.13 10.22 -2.34
CA TYR A 192 30.77 9.67 -2.47
C TYR A 192 29.77 10.68 -3.08
N LEU A 193 29.97 11.98 -2.92
CA LEU A 193 29.19 12.99 -3.63
C LEU A 193 29.45 12.93 -5.15
N GLU A 194 30.70 12.79 -5.56
CA GLU A 194 31.08 12.60 -6.97
C GLU A 194 30.52 11.30 -7.54
N LEU A 195 30.63 10.19 -6.78
CA LEU A 195 30.11 8.88 -7.20
C LEU A 195 28.61 8.86 -7.37
N LEU A 196 27.87 9.47 -6.44
CA LEU A 196 26.42 9.39 -6.38
C LEU A 196 25.71 10.48 -7.20
N GLN A 197 26.36 11.58 -7.52
CA GLN A 197 25.82 12.73 -8.27
C GLN A 197 24.41 13.12 -7.82
N LEU A 198 24.23 13.27 -6.51
CA LEU A 198 22.91 13.50 -5.90
C LEU A 198 22.31 14.85 -6.34
N ASP A 199 21.03 14.85 -6.62
CA ASP A 199 20.28 16.09 -6.79
C ASP A 199 20.02 16.79 -5.43
N LYS A 200 19.54 18.05 -5.49
CA LYS A 200 19.26 18.86 -4.29
C LYS A 200 18.25 18.20 -3.33
N SER A 201 17.27 17.45 -3.86
CA SER A 201 16.27 16.76 -3.07
C SER A 201 16.87 15.54 -2.35
N GLN A 202 17.69 14.80 -3.07
CA GLN A 202 18.40 13.62 -2.55
C GLN A 202 19.44 14.03 -1.48
N LEU A 203 20.17 15.09 -1.74
CA LEU A 203 21.13 15.65 -0.77
C LEU A 203 20.42 16.13 0.51
N LYS A 204 19.25 16.77 0.38
CA LYS A 204 18.43 17.14 1.54
C LYS A 204 18.03 15.91 2.37
N LYS A 205 17.67 14.79 1.72
CA LYS A 205 17.37 13.54 2.45
C LYS A 205 18.59 12.99 3.19
N VAL A 206 19.76 13.02 2.56
CA VAL A 206 21.03 12.63 3.23
C VAL A 206 21.26 13.50 4.44
N ASN A 207 21.14 14.81 4.30
CA ASN A 207 21.34 15.77 5.40
C ASN A 207 20.36 15.56 6.55
N THR A 208 19.08 15.27 6.26
CA THR A 208 18.11 14.91 7.29
C THR A 208 18.53 13.64 8.07
N LEU A 209 19.07 12.63 7.39
CA LEU A 209 19.54 11.41 8.06
C LEU A 209 20.84 11.67 8.86
N ARG A 210 21.71 12.55 8.40
CA ARG A 210 22.91 12.98 9.13
C ARG A 210 22.57 13.78 10.38
N GLU A 211 21.58 14.67 10.28
CA GLU A 211 21.09 15.46 11.42
C GLU A 211 20.52 14.54 12.52
N LEU A 212 19.70 13.53 12.16
CA LEU A 212 19.20 12.53 13.09
C LEU A 212 20.33 11.69 13.74
N ALA A 213 21.43 11.51 13.04
CA ALA A 213 22.63 10.83 13.56
C ALA A 213 23.59 11.77 14.30
N SER A 214 23.21 13.04 14.53
CA SER A 214 24.05 14.09 15.15
C SER A 214 25.36 14.32 14.39
N LEU A 215 25.33 14.23 13.07
CA LEU A 215 26.48 14.46 12.19
C LEU A 215 26.37 15.80 11.46
N PRO A 216 27.49 16.45 11.11
CA PRO A 216 27.47 17.73 10.39
C PRO A 216 26.85 17.56 9.00
N LEU A 217 26.12 18.60 8.54
CA LEU A 217 25.55 18.66 7.20
C LEU A 217 26.63 18.77 6.12
N ILE A 218 26.29 18.36 4.90
CA ILE A 218 27.18 18.38 3.71
C ILE A 218 26.49 19.05 2.54
#